data_1794b096bcaae02c37b4a88390c47ccc
#
_entry.id   1794b096bcaae02c37b4a88390c47ccc
#
_cell.length_a   1.000
_cell.length_b   1.000
_cell.length_c   1.000
_cell.angle_alpha   90.00
_cell.angle_beta   90.00
_cell.angle_gamma   90.00
#
_symmetry.space_group_name_H-M   'P 1'
#
loop_
_entity.id
_entity.type
_entity.pdbx_description
1 polymer ?
#
loop_
_entity_poly.entity_id
_entity_poly.type
_entity_poly.pdbx_seq_one_letter_code
_entity_poly.pdbx_strand_id
1 'polypeptide(L)'
;LFLLLMILQSCNNTDTNQLVSPGLKVDSKDSLKLNQVINFNLIEYPGVFLKSEGLEEWEDFKKLHESLKRLSDLNLRDVQVDLLSLSGRLKEVSKKTLPGTLEVPQIRSRLKVVEMQAQKSRYFTQYYREDSLILSLNKLYESYNALVSRMTTLDAENAAVSQKNIKENQ
;
A
#
# COMPACT_ATOMS: atom_id res chain seq x y z
N LEU A 1 9.66 74.54 -9.71
CA LEU A 1 9.00 73.43 -10.39
C LEU A 1 10.07 72.57 -11.07
N PHE A 2 10.61 71.59 -10.34
CA PHE A 2 11.69 70.72 -10.83
C PHE A 2 11.08 69.41 -11.34
N LEU A 3 11.16 69.21 -12.62
CA LEU A 3 10.69 67.99 -13.30
C LEU A 3 11.79 66.97 -13.22
N LEU A 4 11.57 65.91 -12.38
CA LEU A 4 12.52 64.81 -12.21
C LEU A 4 12.32 63.81 -13.36
N LEU A 5 13.24 63.85 -14.31
CA LEU A 5 13.26 62.90 -15.44
C LEU A 5 13.92 61.58 -14.99
N MET A 6 13.10 60.57 -14.70
CA MET A 6 13.60 59.23 -14.45
C MET A 6 13.96 58.56 -15.77
N ILE A 7 15.24 58.46 -16.02
CA ILE A 7 15.80 57.73 -17.14
C ILE A 7 15.72 56.22 -16.81
N LEU A 8 14.83 55.52 -17.48
CA LEU A 8 14.81 54.08 -17.49
C LEU A 8 15.98 53.56 -18.33
N GLN A 9 17.07 53.22 -17.68
CA GLN A 9 18.13 52.43 -18.33
C GLN A 9 17.67 50.99 -18.44
N SER A 10 17.12 50.60 -19.58
CA SER A 10 16.93 49.25 -19.99
C SER A 10 18.29 48.60 -20.25
N CYS A 11 18.79 47.84 -19.32
CA CYS A 11 19.91 46.95 -19.58
C CYS A 11 19.43 45.79 -20.44
N ASN A 12 19.70 45.90 -21.73
CA ASN A 12 19.53 44.84 -22.70
C ASN A 12 20.80 43.96 -22.64
N ASN A 13 20.87 43.05 -21.67
CA ASN A 13 21.86 41.97 -21.67
C ASN A 13 21.26 40.78 -22.42
N THR A 14 21.55 40.73 -23.70
CA THR A 14 21.39 39.55 -24.53
C THR A 14 22.58 38.60 -24.26
N ASP A 15 22.61 38.02 -23.05
CA ASP A 15 23.36 36.83 -22.82
C ASP A 15 22.43 35.65 -23.15
N THR A 16 22.60 35.16 -24.37
CA THR A 16 22.16 33.81 -24.79
C THR A 16 22.93 32.76 -24.02
N ASN A 17 22.77 32.72 -22.73
CA ASN A 17 23.03 31.50 -21.97
C ASN A 17 21.85 30.58 -22.24
N GLN A 18 22.07 29.68 -23.21
CA GLN A 18 21.32 28.45 -23.30
C GLN A 18 21.29 27.87 -21.88
N LEU A 19 20.13 28.02 -21.22
CA LEU A 19 19.74 27.15 -20.11
C LEU A 19 19.72 25.74 -20.69
N VAL A 20 20.89 25.10 -20.68
CA VAL A 20 20.99 23.68 -20.66
C VAL A 20 20.24 23.32 -19.39
N SER A 21 18.96 22.96 -19.53
CA SER A 21 18.23 22.24 -18.51
C SER A 21 19.19 21.13 -18.06
N PRO A 22 19.57 21.06 -16.77
CA PRO A 22 20.28 19.92 -16.29
C PRO A 22 19.36 18.75 -16.66
N GLY A 23 19.78 17.99 -17.71
CA GLY A 23 19.04 16.79 -18.08
C GLY A 23 18.85 16.05 -16.78
N LEU A 24 17.59 15.88 -16.35
CA LEU A 24 17.24 15.00 -15.27
C LEU A 24 17.99 13.70 -15.61
N LYS A 25 19.08 13.46 -14.90
CA LYS A 25 19.63 12.12 -14.84
C LYS A 25 18.48 11.32 -14.27
N VAL A 26 17.76 10.63 -15.16
CA VAL A 26 16.80 9.60 -14.76
C VAL A 26 17.66 8.63 -13.99
N ASP A 27 17.62 8.73 -12.66
CA ASP A 27 18.34 7.81 -11.81
C ASP A 27 17.86 6.42 -12.21
N SER A 28 18.80 5.54 -12.47
CA SER A 28 18.53 4.17 -12.92
C SER A 28 17.57 3.40 -11.97
N LYS A 29 17.43 3.86 -10.73
CA LYS A 29 16.48 3.36 -9.75
C LYS A 29 15.00 3.63 -10.08
N ASP A 30 14.67 4.75 -10.74
CA ASP A 30 13.30 5.11 -11.12
C ASP A 30 12.69 4.11 -12.13
N SER A 31 13.50 3.35 -12.84
CA SER A 31 13.06 2.33 -13.80
C SER A 31 12.98 0.93 -13.20
N LEU A 32 13.53 0.69 -12.01
CA LEU A 32 13.50 -0.61 -11.35
C LEU A 32 12.12 -0.86 -10.76
N LYS A 33 11.63 -2.09 -10.93
CA LYS A 33 10.40 -2.53 -10.27
C LYS A 33 10.62 -2.68 -8.76
N LEU A 34 9.57 -2.47 -7.98
CA LEU A 34 9.65 -2.58 -6.52
C LEU A 34 10.15 -3.96 -6.05
N ASN A 35 9.77 -5.04 -6.72
CA ASN A 35 10.24 -6.39 -6.41
C ASN A 35 11.75 -6.62 -6.61
N GLN A 36 12.42 -5.73 -7.34
CA GLN A 36 13.88 -5.74 -7.50
C GLN A 36 14.62 -4.94 -6.42
N VAL A 37 13.90 -4.02 -5.76
CA VAL A 37 14.42 -3.15 -4.70
C VAL A 37 14.05 -3.68 -3.32
N ILE A 38 12.90 -4.34 -3.22
CA ILE A 38 12.31 -4.83 -1.98
C ILE A 38 11.97 -6.30 -2.16
N ASN A 39 12.36 -7.12 -1.20
CA ASN A 39 11.98 -8.54 -1.20
C ASN A 39 10.54 -8.67 -0.66
N PHE A 40 9.54 -8.52 -1.51
CA PHE A 40 8.15 -8.71 -1.16
C PHE A 40 7.79 -10.18 -1.20
N ASN A 41 7.63 -10.78 -0.04
CA ASN A 41 7.02 -12.09 0.08
C ASN A 41 5.55 -11.93 0.49
N LEU A 42 4.63 -11.94 -0.47
CA LEU A 42 3.20 -11.91 -0.21
C LEU A 42 2.71 -13.32 0.07
N ILE A 43 2.12 -13.54 1.25
CA ILE A 43 1.55 -14.84 1.62
C ILE A 43 0.25 -15.04 0.84
N GLU A 44 0.21 -16.11 0.06
CA GLU A 44 -1.05 -16.59 -0.54
C GLU A 44 -1.91 -17.25 0.56
N TYR A 45 -3.19 -16.97 0.53
CA TYR A 45 -4.12 -17.60 1.45
C TYR A 45 -4.58 -18.96 0.90
N PRO A 46 -4.74 -20.01 1.75
CA PRO A 46 -5.14 -21.32 1.28
C PRO A 46 -6.55 -21.29 0.67
N GLY A 47 -6.74 -21.97 -0.47
CA GLY A 47 -8.05 -22.06 -1.13
C GLY A 47 -9.15 -22.68 -0.27
N VAL A 48 -8.78 -23.59 0.65
CA VAL A 48 -9.70 -24.19 1.63
C VAL A 48 -10.25 -23.14 2.60
N PHE A 49 -9.40 -22.21 3.06
CA PHE A 49 -9.79 -21.12 3.94
C PHE A 49 -10.87 -20.23 3.33
N LEU A 50 -10.81 -19.96 2.03
CA LEU A 50 -11.83 -19.18 1.34
C LEU A 50 -13.21 -19.82 1.42
N LYS A 51 -13.28 -21.14 1.32
CA LYS A 51 -14.53 -21.91 1.37
C LYS A 51 -15.11 -21.99 2.76
N SER A 52 -14.27 -22.31 3.75
CA SER A 52 -14.71 -22.48 5.14
C SER A 52 -15.29 -21.22 5.74
N GLU A 53 -14.74 -20.05 5.43
CA GLU A 53 -15.18 -18.75 5.96
C GLU A 53 -16.18 -18.02 5.05
N GLY A 54 -16.62 -18.60 3.93
CA GLY A 54 -17.48 -17.93 2.96
C GLY A 54 -16.77 -16.80 2.22
N LEU A 55 -15.42 -16.81 2.21
CA LEU A 55 -14.61 -15.76 1.59
C LEU A 55 -14.57 -15.84 0.06
N GLU A 56 -15.10 -16.91 -0.53
CA GLU A 56 -15.20 -17.02 -1.99
C GLU A 56 -15.96 -15.84 -2.61
N GLU A 57 -16.91 -15.29 -1.87
CA GLU A 57 -17.70 -14.13 -2.26
C GLU A 57 -17.13 -12.79 -1.72
N TRP A 58 -16.07 -12.82 -0.92
CA TRP A 58 -15.50 -11.60 -0.37
C TRP A 58 -14.62 -10.88 -1.39
N GLU A 59 -15.27 -10.31 -2.38
CA GLU A 59 -14.66 -9.59 -3.49
C GLU A 59 -13.75 -8.43 -3.04
N ASP A 60 -14.12 -7.75 -1.96
CA ASP A 60 -13.32 -6.63 -1.45
C ASP A 60 -11.93 -7.09 -0.97
N PHE A 61 -11.85 -8.27 -0.32
CA PHE A 61 -10.59 -8.85 0.12
C PHE A 61 -9.75 -9.37 -1.06
N LYS A 62 -10.37 -10.04 -2.03
CA LYS A 62 -9.71 -10.47 -3.26
C LYS A 62 -9.08 -9.30 -3.99
N LYS A 63 -9.85 -8.23 -4.20
CA LYS A 63 -9.37 -6.98 -4.83
C LYS A 63 -8.26 -6.31 -4.03
N LEU A 64 -8.29 -6.40 -2.70
CA LEU A 64 -7.23 -5.91 -1.83
C LEU A 64 -5.93 -6.72 -2.04
N HIS A 65 -6.02 -8.05 -2.03
CA HIS A 65 -4.89 -8.95 -2.25
C HIS A 65 -4.24 -8.72 -3.63
N GLU A 66 -5.06 -8.68 -4.69
CA GLU A 66 -4.60 -8.41 -6.05
C GLU A 66 -3.95 -7.02 -6.17
N SER A 67 -4.48 -6.02 -5.48
CA SER A 67 -3.87 -4.68 -5.47
C SER A 67 -2.48 -4.70 -4.82
N LEU A 68 -2.29 -5.45 -3.73
CA LEU A 68 -0.98 -5.63 -3.12
C LEU A 68 -0.03 -6.40 -4.04
N LYS A 69 -0.51 -7.47 -4.69
CA LYS A 69 0.29 -8.25 -5.64
C LYS A 69 0.78 -7.37 -6.80
N ARG A 70 -0.12 -6.59 -7.40
CA ARG A 70 0.21 -5.68 -8.50
C ARG A 70 1.22 -4.60 -8.08
N LEU A 71 1.12 -4.11 -6.84
CA LEU A 71 1.99 -3.05 -6.35
C LEU A 71 3.48 -3.44 -6.44
N SER A 72 3.82 -4.73 -6.24
CA SER A 72 5.19 -5.24 -6.33
C SER A 72 5.81 -5.15 -7.73
N ASP A 73 4.97 -5.10 -8.77
CA ASP A 73 5.39 -5.03 -10.17
C ASP A 73 5.58 -3.60 -10.69
N LEU A 74 5.21 -2.61 -9.89
CA LEU A 74 5.35 -1.19 -10.23
C LEU A 74 6.75 -0.68 -9.93
N ASN A 75 7.12 0.42 -10.55
CA ASN A 75 8.28 1.19 -10.16
C ASN A 75 7.90 2.24 -9.08
N LEU A 76 8.90 2.85 -8.46
CA LEU A 76 8.69 3.83 -7.37
C LEU A 76 7.89 5.07 -7.79
N ARG A 77 7.90 5.40 -9.08
CA ARG A 77 7.16 6.55 -9.63
C ARG A 77 5.68 6.24 -9.76
N ASP A 78 5.34 5.05 -10.24
CA ASP A 78 3.96 4.67 -10.56
C ASP A 78 3.15 4.23 -9.34
N VAL A 79 3.85 3.87 -8.24
CA VAL A 79 3.23 3.33 -7.02
C VAL A 79 2.26 4.31 -6.32
N GLN A 80 2.36 5.61 -6.58
CA GLN A 80 1.54 6.62 -5.90
C GLN A 80 0.04 6.44 -6.14
N VAL A 81 -0.36 6.22 -7.38
CA VAL A 81 -1.78 6.06 -7.77
C VAL A 81 -2.35 4.78 -7.17
N ASP A 82 -1.57 3.70 -7.22
CA ASP A 82 -1.98 2.42 -6.68
C ASP A 82 -2.07 2.43 -5.15
N LEU A 83 -1.17 3.11 -4.45
CA LEU A 83 -1.26 3.31 -2.99
C LEU A 83 -2.47 4.17 -2.59
N LEU A 84 -2.85 5.15 -3.39
CA LEU A 84 -4.07 5.92 -3.16
C LEU A 84 -5.30 5.01 -3.27
N SER A 85 -5.39 4.22 -4.32
CA SER A 85 -6.46 3.25 -4.56
C SER A 85 -6.51 2.19 -3.46
N LEU A 86 -5.36 1.61 -3.09
CA LEU A 86 -5.21 0.63 -2.02
C LEU A 86 -5.69 1.18 -0.67
N SER A 87 -5.28 2.41 -0.32
CA SER A 87 -5.71 3.07 0.92
C SER A 87 -7.23 3.27 0.97
N GLY A 88 -7.85 3.62 -0.16
CA GLY A 88 -9.30 3.72 -0.30
C GLY A 88 -10.00 2.38 -0.06
N ARG A 89 -9.53 1.31 -0.70
CA ARG A 89 -10.07 -0.05 -0.52
C ARG A 89 -9.96 -0.53 0.93
N LEU A 90 -8.80 -0.34 1.56
CA LEU A 90 -8.60 -0.71 2.98
C LEU A 90 -9.57 0.02 3.89
N LYS A 91 -9.79 1.31 3.66
CA LYS A 91 -10.76 2.10 4.42
C LYS A 91 -12.19 1.58 4.25
N GLU A 92 -12.58 1.16 3.05
CA GLU A 92 -13.92 0.60 2.81
C GLU A 92 -14.07 -0.79 3.46
N VAL A 93 -13.08 -1.67 3.33
CA VAL A 93 -13.07 -2.98 4.00
C VAL A 93 -13.14 -2.82 5.52
N SER A 94 -12.40 -1.87 6.09
CA SER A 94 -12.37 -1.61 7.54
C SER A 94 -13.72 -1.15 8.11
N LYS A 95 -14.58 -0.53 7.29
CA LYS A 95 -15.90 -0.05 7.71
C LYS A 95 -16.99 -1.12 7.63
N LYS A 96 -16.82 -2.12 6.79
CA LYS A 96 -17.80 -3.19 6.59
C LYS A 96 -17.69 -4.25 7.70
N THR A 97 -18.77 -4.97 7.95
CA THR A 97 -18.73 -6.19 8.76
C THR A 97 -17.89 -7.24 8.03
N LEU A 98 -16.98 -7.88 8.74
CA LEU A 98 -16.17 -8.95 8.17
C LEU A 98 -16.99 -10.24 8.09
N PRO A 99 -16.74 -11.10 7.10
CA PRO A 99 -17.52 -12.32 6.92
C PRO A 99 -17.17 -13.38 7.97
N GLY A 100 -18.15 -14.25 8.24
CA GLY A 100 -18.00 -15.44 9.07
C GLY A 100 -17.44 -15.18 10.46
N THR A 101 -16.49 -15.97 10.87
CA THR A 101 -15.83 -15.91 12.20
C THR A 101 -14.73 -14.85 12.27
N LEU A 102 -14.48 -14.10 11.17
CA LEU A 102 -13.43 -13.08 11.10
C LEU A 102 -13.79 -11.77 11.79
N GLU A 103 -15.06 -11.56 12.17
CA GLU A 103 -15.51 -10.37 12.90
C GLU A 103 -15.08 -10.40 14.37
N VAL A 104 -13.77 -10.42 14.59
CA VAL A 104 -13.15 -10.42 15.92
C VAL A 104 -12.16 -9.26 16.08
N PRO A 105 -11.96 -8.74 17.31
CA PRO A 105 -11.08 -7.61 17.57
C PRO A 105 -9.64 -7.81 17.06
N GLN A 106 -9.15 -9.05 17.08
CA GLN A 106 -7.80 -9.40 16.62
C GLN A 106 -7.62 -9.21 15.11
N ILE A 107 -8.63 -9.53 14.31
CA ILE A 107 -8.60 -9.31 12.85
C ILE A 107 -8.81 -7.83 12.56
N ARG A 108 -9.76 -7.18 13.23
CA ARG A 108 -10.01 -5.74 13.11
C ARG A 108 -8.78 -4.90 13.38
N SER A 109 -8.06 -5.19 14.46
CA SER A 109 -6.85 -4.44 14.82
C SER A 109 -5.74 -4.61 13.77
N ARG A 110 -5.53 -5.83 13.24
CA ARG A 110 -4.54 -6.07 12.19
C ARG A 110 -4.90 -5.39 10.87
N LEU A 111 -6.17 -5.45 10.49
CA LEU A 111 -6.66 -4.74 9.31
C LEU A 111 -6.42 -3.23 9.44
N LYS A 112 -6.63 -2.67 10.63
CA LYS A 112 -6.33 -1.25 10.90
C LYS A 112 -4.84 -0.93 10.78
N VAL A 113 -3.96 -1.83 11.21
CA VAL A 113 -2.51 -1.67 11.04
C VAL A 113 -2.14 -1.65 9.55
N VAL A 114 -2.70 -2.56 8.74
CA VAL A 114 -2.49 -2.57 7.27
C VAL A 114 -2.94 -1.25 6.65
N GLU A 115 -4.11 -0.75 7.02
CA GLU A 115 -4.64 0.54 6.56
C GLU A 115 -3.68 1.70 6.91
N MET A 116 -3.18 1.74 8.15
CA MET A 116 -2.23 2.76 8.60
C MET A 116 -0.91 2.70 7.83
N GLN A 117 -0.37 1.51 7.55
CA GLN A 117 0.86 1.35 6.79
C GLN A 117 0.67 1.77 5.32
N ALA A 118 -0.47 1.47 4.70
CA ALA A 118 -0.79 1.93 3.35
C ALA A 118 -0.87 3.47 3.29
N GLN A 119 -1.51 4.11 4.28
CA GLN A 119 -1.57 5.56 4.38
C GLN A 119 -0.18 6.19 4.58
N LYS A 120 0.67 5.56 5.39
CA LYS A 120 2.05 5.99 5.61
C LYS A 120 2.88 5.89 4.33
N SER A 121 2.77 4.80 3.59
CA SER A 121 3.45 4.61 2.31
C SER A 121 3.01 5.68 1.30
N ARG A 122 1.70 5.93 1.21
CA ARG A 122 1.16 7.00 0.38
C ARG A 122 1.71 8.38 0.76
N TYR A 123 1.84 8.68 2.04
CA TYR A 123 2.43 9.94 2.50
C TYR A 123 3.85 10.13 1.95
N PHE A 124 4.68 9.09 1.99
CA PHE A 124 6.06 9.19 1.50
C PHE A 124 6.15 9.36 -0.02
N THR A 125 5.19 8.87 -0.81
CA THR A 125 5.14 9.17 -2.25
C THR A 125 4.87 10.65 -2.52
N GLN A 126 4.02 11.29 -1.72
CA GLN A 126 3.69 12.70 -1.89
C GLN A 126 4.88 13.65 -1.64
N TYR A 127 5.82 13.22 -0.81
CA TYR A 127 6.99 14.02 -0.42
C TYR A 127 8.30 13.50 -1.03
N TYR A 128 8.24 12.62 -2.03
CA TYR A 128 9.40 12.07 -2.75
C TYR A 128 10.49 11.51 -1.84
N ARG A 129 10.10 10.83 -0.76
CA ARG A 129 11.01 10.24 0.22
C ARG A 129 11.20 8.75 -0.05
N GLU A 130 12.03 8.42 -1.02
CA GLU A 130 12.25 7.07 -1.52
C GLU A 130 12.63 6.07 -0.42
N ASP A 131 13.66 6.34 0.39
CA ASP A 131 14.11 5.42 1.45
C ASP A 131 13.02 5.14 2.47
N SER A 132 12.26 6.18 2.84
CA SER A 132 11.12 6.07 3.76
C SER A 132 9.96 5.30 3.13
N LEU A 133 9.75 5.46 1.82
CA LEU A 133 8.74 4.74 1.06
C LEU A 133 9.06 3.24 1.04
N ILE A 134 10.29 2.87 0.68
CA ILE A 134 10.74 1.47 0.66
C ILE A 134 10.54 0.81 2.02
N LEU A 135 10.97 1.48 3.10
CA LEU A 135 10.80 0.95 4.45
C LEU A 135 9.32 0.81 4.84
N SER A 136 8.47 1.77 4.46
CA SER A 136 7.05 1.72 4.77
C SER A 136 6.30 0.67 3.97
N LEU A 137 6.71 0.41 2.72
CA LEU A 137 6.18 -0.66 1.90
C LEU A 137 6.52 -2.04 2.48
N ASN A 138 7.76 -2.27 2.93
CA ASN A 138 8.11 -3.49 3.65
C ASN A 138 7.17 -3.73 4.84
N LYS A 139 6.94 -2.70 5.66
CA LYS A 139 6.03 -2.81 6.80
C LYS A 139 4.57 -3.01 6.41
N LEU A 140 4.14 -2.50 5.27
CA LEU A 140 2.81 -2.76 4.72
C LEU A 140 2.64 -4.25 4.41
N TYR A 141 3.59 -4.87 3.70
CA TYR A 141 3.54 -6.29 3.35
C TYR A 141 3.66 -7.19 4.58
N GLU A 142 4.57 -6.89 5.50
CA GLU A 142 4.67 -7.59 6.79
C GLU A 142 3.35 -7.57 7.56
N SER A 143 2.71 -6.40 7.63
CA SER A 143 1.43 -6.23 8.33
C SER A 143 0.29 -6.99 7.65
N TYR A 144 0.27 -6.99 6.31
CA TYR A 144 -0.71 -7.76 5.54
C TYR A 144 -0.51 -9.26 5.73
N ASN A 145 0.73 -9.75 5.65
CA ASN A 145 1.05 -11.15 5.89
C ASN A 145 0.65 -11.58 7.31
N ALA A 146 0.87 -10.73 8.31
CA ALA A 146 0.43 -10.99 9.69
C ALA A 146 -1.10 -11.03 9.82
N LEU A 147 -1.84 -10.24 9.02
CA LEU A 147 -3.29 -10.32 8.94
C LEU A 147 -3.73 -11.67 8.36
N VAL A 148 -3.21 -12.05 7.19
CA VAL A 148 -3.55 -13.30 6.49
C VAL A 148 -3.21 -14.51 7.38
N SER A 149 -2.03 -14.54 7.98
CA SER A 149 -1.62 -15.61 8.90
C SER A 149 -2.56 -15.75 10.08
N ARG A 150 -3.01 -14.64 10.68
CA ARG A 150 -3.95 -14.70 11.80
C ARG A 150 -5.34 -15.17 11.37
N MET A 151 -5.81 -14.76 10.20
CA MET A 151 -7.07 -15.23 9.64
C MET A 151 -7.04 -16.75 9.47
N THR A 152 -5.97 -17.29 8.87
CA THR A 152 -5.79 -18.74 8.66
C THR A 152 -5.70 -19.50 9.99
N THR A 153 -4.99 -18.97 10.99
CA THR A 153 -4.87 -19.60 12.32
C THR A 153 -6.20 -19.62 13.04
N LEU A 154 -6.99 -18.56 12.94
CA LEU A 154 -8.32 -18.46 13.56
C LEU A 154 -9.27 -19.51 12.99
N ASP A 155 -9.27 -19.72 11.67
CA ASP A 155 -10.04 -20.76 11.00
C ASP A 155 -9.69 -22.17 11.54
N ALA A 156 -8.39 -22.47 11.64
CA ALA A 156 -7.92 -23.73 12.19
C ALA A 156 -8.32 -23.93 13.68
N GLU A 157 -8.24 -22.88 14.50
CA GLU A 157 -8.68 -22.91 15.90
C GLU A 157 -10.17 -23.21 16.00
N ASN A 158 -11.01 -22.56 15.19
CA ASN A 158 -12.45 -22.77 15.16
C ASN A 158 -12.83 -24.20 14.70
N ALA A 159 -12.15 -24.73 13.69
CA ALA A 159 -12.35 -26.08 13.22
C ALA A 159 -12.01 -27.12 14.30
N ALA A 160 -10.92 -26.93 15.05
CA ALA A 160 -10.52 -27.82 16.15
C ALA A 160 -11.54 -27.82 17.30
N VAL A 161 -12.06 -26.66 17.68
CA VAL A 161 -13.12 -26.53 18.70
C VAL A 161 -14.39 -27.27 18.27
N SER A 162 -14.82 -27.08 17.02
CA SER A 162 -15.99 -27.74 16.46
C SER A 162 -15.88 -29.29 16.49
N GLN A 163 -14.72 -29.82 16.13
CA GLN A 163 -14.45 -31.25 16.17
C GLN A 163 -14.47 -31.82 17.62
N LYS A 164 -13.96 -31.06 18.58
CA LYS A 164 -13.97 -31.49 19.99
C LYS A 164 -15.41 -31.58 20.51
N ASN A 165 -16.23 -30.57 20.25
CA ASN A 165 -17.62 -30.52 20.69
C ASN A 165 -18.46 -31.68 20.11
N ILE A 166 -18.17 -32.11 18.86
CA ILE A 166 -18.84 -33.28 18.26
C ILE A 166 -18.49 -34.58 18.99
N LYS A 167 -17.23 -34.73 19.41
CA LYS A 167 -16.78 -35.95 20.13
C LYS A 167 -17.29 -36.06 21.58
N GLU A 168 -17.51 -34.93 22.23
CA GLU A 168 -18.03 -34.86 23.61
C GLU A 168 -19.55 -35.10 23.68
N ASN A 169 -20.26 -34.96 22.55
CA ASN A 169 -21.71 -35.16 22.47
C ASN A 169 -22.13 -36.54 21.90
N GLN A 170 -21.19 -37.44 21.66
CA GLN A 170 -21.41 -38.86 21.27
C GLN A 170 -21.13 -39.83 22.41
#